data_e2cbb83f60dddfebdc51b5ade857ff4a
#
_entry.id   e2cbb83f60dddfebdc51b5ade857ff4a
#
_cell.length_a   1.000
_cell.length_b   1.000
_cell.length_c   1.000
_cell.angle_alpha   90.00
_cell.angle_beta   90.00
_cell.angle_gamma   90.00
#
_symmetry.space_group_name_H-M   'P 1'
#
loop_
_entity.id
_entity.type
_entity.pdbx_description
1 polymer ?
#
loop_
_entity_poly.entity_id
_entity_poly.type
_entity_poly.pdbx_seq_one_letter_code
_entity_poly.pdbx_strand_id
1 'polypeptide(L)'
;MFTVDRKSAESKSFDKPGTYSVEITSVEPSLTPKGDSIVKLVFRAADGSVASDNILNRDTTWWRVNQLLSACPSVQIADGQQLDFAKREVFNDFLAKFKGATLDIKLEEETYMKDGEAKKTLRVRRYIKSPVAPF
;
A
#
# COMPACT_ATOMS: atom_id res chain seq x y z
N MET A 1 9.72 -13.90 33.18
CA MET A 1 8.34 -14.43 33.23
C MET A 1 7.59 -13.93 32.00
N PHE A 2 6.99 -14.84 31.24
CA PHE A 2 6.17 -14.45 30.09
C PHE A 2 4.77 -14.09 30.55
N THR A 3 4.31 -12.91 30.15
CA THR A 3 2.95 -12.45 30.41
C THR A 3 2.19 -12.39 29.08
N VAL A 4 1.04 -13.04 29.03
CA VAL A 4 0.18 -12.99 27.84
C VAL A 4 -0.42 -11.60 27.74
N ASP A 5 -0.10 -10.89 26.66
CA ASP A 5 -0.68 -9.60 26.34
C ASP A 5 -0.99 -9.57 24.85
N ARG A 6 -2.26 -9.76 24.52
CA ARG A 6 -2.70 -9.80 23.12
C ARG A 6 -2.62 -8.44 22.44
N LYS A 7 -2.63 -7.36 23.23
CA LYS A 7 -2.46 -6.01 22.66
C LYS A 7 -1.05 -5.79 22.14
N SER A 8 -0.04 -6.40 22.75
CA SER A 8 1.33 -6.29 22.27
C SER A 8 1.57 -7.00 20.95
N ALA A 9 0.65 -7.87 20.55
CA ALA A 9 0.69 -8.52 19.24
C ALA A 9 0.05 -7.67 18.14
N GLU A 10 -0.61 -6.58 18.48
CA GLU A 10 -1.19 -5.67 17.52
C GLU A 10 -0.10 -4.93 16.76
N SER A 11 -0.34 -4.69 15.48
CA SER A 11 0.59 -3.95 14.63
C SER A 11 0.71 -2.51 15.10
N LYS A 12 1.93 -1.99 15.09
CA LYS A 12 2.19 -0.58 15.38
C LYS A 12 1.87 0.25 14.16
N SER A 13 1.33 1.43 14.36
CA SER A 13 1.25 2.43 13.29
C SER A 13 2.54 3.23 13.24
N PHE A 14 2.89 3.72 12.04
CA PHE A 14 3.97 4.70 11.93
C PHE A 14 3.58 5.98 12.65
N ASP A 15 4.53 6.61 13.32
CA ASP A 15 4.30 7.83 14.10
C ASP A 15 4.96 9.07 13.50
N LYS A 16 5.84 8.92 12.52
CA LYS A 16 6.58 10.03 11.91
C LYS A 16 6.56 9.94 10.40
N PRO A 17 6.51 11.10 9.70
CA PRO A 17 6.71 11.11 8.26
C PRO A 17 8.14 10.68 7.90
N GLY A 18 8.34 10.23 6.68
CA GLY A 18 9.63 9.80 6.19
C GLY A 18 9.51 8.68 5.18
N THR A 19 10.65 8.17 4.74
CA THR A 19 10.73 7.06 3.81
C THR A 19 11.11 5.80 4.57
N TYR A 20 10.33 4.74 4.37
CA TYR A 20 10.50 3.48 5.10
C TYR A 20 10.54 2.30 4.13
N SER A 21 11.42 1.36 4.41
CA SER A 21 11.45 0.08 3.69
C SER A 21 10.41 -0.86 4.27
N VAL A 22 9.55 -1.41 3.42
CA VAL A 22 8.40 -2.22 3.82
C VAL A 22 8.19 -3.40 2.89
N GLU A 23 7.40 -4.36 3.37
CA GLU A 23 6.88 -5.47 2.57
C GLU A 23 5.37 -5.34 2.46
N ILE A 24 4.80 -5.67 1.31
CA ILE A 24 3.37 -5.76 1.14
C ILE A 24 2.92 -7.09 1.72
N THR A 25 2.25 -7.03 2.87
CA THR A 25 1.84 -8.23 3.60
C THR A 25 0.42 -8.68 3.27
N SER A 26 -0.41 -7.76 2.77
CA SER A 26 -1.80 -8.06 2.45
C SER A 26 -2.28 -7.23 1.26
N VAL A 27 -3.13 -7.84 0.44
CA VAL A 27 -3.79 -7.21 -0.70
C VAL A 27 -5.26 -7.58 -0.61
N GLU A 28 -6.10 -6.60 -0.28
CA GLU A 28 -7.51 -6.82 0.04
C GLU A 28 -8.42 -6.09 -0.93
N PRO A 29 -9.03 -6.81 -1.91
CA PRO A 29 -9.98 -6.19 -2.82
C PRO A 29 -11.32 -5.92 -2.15
N SER A 30 -11.97 -4.83 -2.54
CA SER A 30 -13.30 -4.47 -2.10
C SER A 30 -13.98 -3.57 -3.13
N LEU A 31 -15.13 -3.03 -2.76
CA LEU A 31 -15.87 -2.09 -3.60
C LEU A 31 -16.10 -0.79 -2.83
N THR A 32 -16.04 0.33 -3.55
CA THR A 32 -16.46 1.61 -2.99
C THR A 32 -17.99 1.67 -2.91
N PRO A 33 -18.57 2.63 -2.16
CA PRO A 33 -20.02 2.82 -2.15
C PRO A 33 -20.62 3.07 -3.53
N LYS A 34 -19.82 3.58 -4.48
CA LYS A 34 -20.26 3.80 -5.87
C LYS A 34 -20.09 2.57 -6.75
N GLY A 35 -19.57 1.46 -6.21
CA GLY A 35 -19.38 0.22 -6.95
C GLY A 35 -18.05 0.10 -7.69
N ASP A 36 -17.14 1.05 -7.53
CA ASP A 36 -15.80 0.95 -8.13
C ASP A 36 -14.95 -0.07 -7.38
N SER A 37 -14.08 -0.77 -8.12
CA SER A 37 -13.10 -1.65 -7.50
C SER A 37 -12.04 -0.84 -6.78
N ILE A 38 -11.69 -1.26 -5.58
CA ILE A 38 -10.62 -0.66 -4.79
C ILE A 38 -9.85 -1.79 -4.11
N VAL A 39 -8.53 -1.64 -4.03
CA VAL A 39 -7.67 -2.63 -3.38
C VAL A 39 -6.88 -1.95 -2.27
N LYS A 40 -6.98 -2.51 -1.07
CA LYS A 40 -6.21 -2.05 0.08
C LYS A 40 -4.89 -2.82 0.13
N LEU A 41 -3.79 -2.09 0.14
CA LEU A 41 -2.46 -2.64 0.35
C LEU A 41 -2.05 -2.38 1.79
N VAL A 42 -1.52 -3.40 2.45
CA VAL A 42 -0.98 -3.28 3.80
C VAL A 42 0.52 -3.45 3.74
N PHE A 43 1.25 -2.46 4.26
CA PHE A 43 2.71 -2.41 4.28
C PHE A 43 3.22 -2.60 5.69
N ARG A 44 4.26 -3.41 5.84
CA ARG A 44 4.85 -3.67 7.14
C ARG A 44 6.36 -3.47 7.09
N ALA A 45 6.88 -2.67 8.03
CA ALA A 45 8.31 -2.48 8.20
C ALA A 45 8.92 -3.57 9.11
N ALA A 46 10.25 -3.64 9.13
CA ALA A 46 10.97 -4.65 9.91
C ALA A 46 10.70 -4.55 11.41
N ASP A 47 10.41 -3.34 11.91
CA ASP A 47 10.10 -3.12 13.34
C ASP A 47 8.64 -3.45 13.69
N GLY A 48 7.83 -3.89 12.71
CA GLY A 48 6.43 -4.22 12.89
C GLY A 48 5.47 -3.06 12.63
N SER A 49 5.98 -1.87 12.32
CA SER A 49 5.13 -0.72 11.97
C SER A 49 4.35 -0.98 10.68
N VAL A 50 3.08 -0.60 10.66
CA VAL A 50 2.15 -0.91 9.57
C VAL A 50 1.54 0.38 9.03
N ALA A 51 1.46 0.48 7.71
CA ALA A 51 0.71 1.50 7.00
C ALA A 51 -0.17 0.82 5.97
N SER A 52 -1.15 1.53 5.47
CA SER A 52 -2.01 1.02 4.40
C SER A 52 -2.29 2.11 3.39
N ASP A 53 -2.66 1.69 2.20
CA ASP A 53 -3.07 2.59 1.13
C ASP A 53 -4.13 1.89 0.27
N ASN A 54 -5.01 2.68 -0.32
CA ASN A 54 -6.05 2.17 -1.19
C ASN A 54 -5.77 2.59 -2.62
N ILE A 55 -5.82 1.63 -3.55
CA ILE A 55 -5.68 1.90 -4.98
C ILE A 55 -7.04 1.73 -5.64
N LEU A 56 -7.58 2.83 -6.14
CA LEU A 56 -8.86 2.86 -6.82
C LEU A 56 -8.67 2.48 -8.29
N ASN A 57 -9.57 1.65 -8.82
CA ASN A 57 -9.55 1.24 -10.22
C ASN A 57 -10.23 2.30 -11.09
N ARG A 58 -9.49 3.35 -11.42
CA ARG A 58 -9.90 4.41 -12.35
C ARG A 58 -8.72 4.82 -13.21
N ASP A 59 -8.99 5.23 -14.43
CA ASP A 59 -7.95 5.70 -15.36
C ASP A 59 -7.15 6.89 -14.79
N THR A 60 -7.81 7.77 -14.03
CA THR A 60 -7.17 8.92 -13.40
C THR A 60 -6.19 8.54 -12.28
N THR A 61 -6.27 7.31 -11.76
CA THR A 61 -5.41 6.84 -10.68
C THR A 61 -4.48 5.70 -11.11
N TRP A 62 -4.54 5.24 -12.34
CA TRP A 62 -3.69 4.14 -12.83
C TRP A 62 -2.21 4.48 -12.84
N TRP A 63 -1.84 5.77 -12.83
CA TRP A 63 -0.45 6.17 -12.68
C TRP A 63 0.15 5.66 -11.36
N ARG A 64 -0.66 5.50 -10.31
CA ARG A 64 -0.22 4.93 -9.04
C ARG A 64 0.11 3.44 -9.18
N VAL A 65 -0.65 2.72 -10.00
CA VAL A 65 -0.37 1.32 -10.31
C VAL A 65 0.98 1.21 -11.01
N ASN A 66 1.25 2.07 -11.98
CA ASN A 66 2.54 2.10 -12.67
C ASN A 66 3.69 2.48 -11.73
N GLN A 67 3.46 3.42 -10.81
CA GLN A 67 4.47 3.79 -9.80
C GLN A 67 4.77 2.60 -8.88
N LEU A 68 3.73 1.89 -8.44
CA LEU A 68 3.89 0.69 -7.62
C LEU A 68 4.67 -0.40 -8.36
N LEU A 69 4.35 -0.62 -9.63
CA LEU A 69 5.05 -1.60 -10.46
C LEU A 69 6.53 -1.24 -10.62
N SER A 70 6.83 0.03 -10.85
CA SER A 70 8.22 0.51 -10.93
C SER A 70 8.98 0.36 -9.62
N ALA A 71 8.27 0.45 -8.50
CA ALA A 71 8.85 0.32 -7.15
C ALA A 71 9.10 -1.15 -6.76
N CYS A 72 8.46 -2.10 -7.43
CA CYS A 72 8.50 -3.53 -7.08
C CYS A 72 9.10 -4.35 -8.24
N PRO A 73 10.43 -4.35 -8.44
CA PRO A 73 11.04 -5.07 -9.57
C PRO A 73 10.87 -6.58 -9.50
N SER A 74 10.51 -7.14 -8.35
CA SER A 74 10.20 -8.57 -8.23
C SER A 74 8.90 -8.97 -8.95
N VAL A 75 8.02 -8.00 -9.20
CA VAL A 75 6.79 -8.23 -9.98
C VAL A 75 7.14 -7.98 -11.45
N GLN A 76 7.24 -9.06 -12.22
CA GLN A 76 7.69 -9.00 -13.61
C GLN A 76 6.51 -8.96 -14.56
N ILE A 77 6.33 -7.81 -15.19
CA ILE A 77 5.34 -7.59 -16.25
C ILE A 77 6.02 -6.85 -17.38
N ALA A 78 5.84 -7.32 -18.59
CA ALA A 78 6.48 -6.71 -19.75
C ALA A 78 5.93 -5.32 -20.02
N ASP A 79 6.81 -4.37 -20.35
CA ASP A 79 6.40 -3.04 -20.77
C ASP A 79 5.52 -3.15 -22.02
N GLY A 80 4.48 -2.33 -22.09
CA GLY A 80 3.53 -2.34 -23.17
C GLY A 80 2.46 -3.42 -23.09
N GLN A 81 2.52 -4.29 -22.07
CA GLN A 81 1.46 -5.25 -21.85
C GLN A 81 0.17 -4.54 -21.51
N GLN A 82 -0.92 -4.94 -22.18
CA GLN A 82 -2.23 -4.36 -21.94
C GLN A 82 -3.04 -5.25 -20.99
N LEU A 83 -3.64 -4.62 -19.99
CA LEU A 83 -4.49 -5.27 -19.00
C LEU A 83 -5.85 -4.59 -19.00
N ASP A 84 -6.91 -5.38 -19.12
CA ASP A 84 -8.26 -4.84 -19.16
C ASP A 84 -8.81 -4.66 -17.73
N PHE A 85 -8.49 -3.52 -17.12
CA PHE A 85 -8.94 -3.18 -15.76
C PHE A 85 -10.43 -2.85 -15.68
N ALA A 86 -11.12 -2.73 -16.80
CA ALA A 86 -12.57 -2.67 -16.80
C ALA A 86 -13.17 -3.96 -16.21
N LYS A 87 -12.44 -5.06 -16.31
CA LYS A 87 -12.79 -6.30 -15.64
C LYS A 87 -12.19 -6.28 -14.23
N ARG A 88 -13.07 -6.29 -13.23
CA ARG A 88 -12.67 -6.22 -11.81
C ARG A 88 -11.68 -7.31 -11.43
N GLU A 89 -11.92 -8.53 -11.88
CA GLU A 89 -11.06 -9.67 -11.58
C GLU A 89 -9.66 -9.49 -12.15
N VAL A 90 -9.51 -8.85 -13.31
CA VAL A 90 -8.18 -8.57 -13.89
C VAL A 90 -7.42 -7.59 -13.01
N PHE A 91 -8.08 -6.53 -12.55
CA PHE A 91 -7.48 -5.54 -11.65
C PHE A 91 -7.08 -6.17 -10.32
N ASN A 92 -7.99 -6.93 -9.71
CA ASN A 92 -7.74 -7.57 -8.42
C ASN A 92 -6.61 -8.60 -8.51
N ASP A 93 -6.59 -9.44 -9.54
CA ASP A 93 -5.57 -10.46 -9.75
C ASP A 93 -4.20 -9.83 -10.02
N PHE A 94 -4.18 -8.72 -10.75
CA PHE A 94 -2.94 -7.99 -11.01
C PHE A 94 -2.34 -7.46 -9.70
N LEU A 95 -3.14 -6.80 -8.87
CA LEU A 95 -2.64 -6.26 -7.61
C LEU A 95 -2.28 -7.36 -6.60
N ALA A 96 -2.93 -8.51 -6.65
CA ALA A 96 -2.59 -9.64 -5.80
C ALA A 96 -1.15 -10.13 -6.02
N LYS A 97 -0.57 -9.88 -7.17
CA LYS A 97 0.83 -10.26 -7.48
C LYS A 97 1.85 -9.50 -6.63
N PHE A 98 1.46 -8.37 -6.05
CA PHE A 98 2.36 -7.55 -5.23
C PHE A 98 2.51 -8.07 -3.80
N LYS A 99 1.69 -9.02 -3.37
CA LYS A 99 1.84 -9.59 -2.03
C LYS A 99 3.22 -10.25 -1.88
N GLY A 100 3.92 -9.87 -0.83
CA GLY A 100 5.30 -10.32 -0.58
C GLY A 100 6.37 -9.45 -1.22
N ALA A 101 6.00 -8.48 -2.05
CA ALA A 101 6.98 -7.58 -2.65
C ALA A 101 7.51 -6.58 -1.64
N THR A 102 8.76 -6.19 -1.80
CA THR A 102 9.42 -5.19 -0.96
C THR A 102 9.64 -3.90 -1.77
N LEU A 103 9.47 -2.77 -1.10
CA LEU A 103 9.66 -1.45 -1.68
C LEU A 103 9.89 -0.45 -0.56
N ASP A 104 10.15 0.80 -0.93
CA ASP A 104 10.10 1.91 0.02
C ASP A 104 8.79 2.67 -0.19
N ILE A 105 8.24 3.18 0.90
CA ILE A 105 7.10 4.07 0.86
C ILE A 105 7.47 5.40 1.52
N LYS A 106 6.99 6.50 0.94
CA LYS A 106 7.12 7.82 1.54
C LYS A 106 5.82 8.16 2.24
N LEU A 107 5.90 8.39 3.55
CA LEU A 107 4.79 8.83 4.37
C LEU A 107 4.90 10.34 4.58
N GLU A 108 3.80 11.04 4.35
CA GLU A 108 3.69 12.47 4.63
C GLU A 108 2.52 12.72 5.56
N GLU A 109 2.66 13.76 6.38
CA GLU A 109 1.61 14.17 7.29
C GLU A 109 0.51 14.89 6.51
N GLU A 110 -0.73 14.49 6.75
CA GLU A 110 -1.91 15.11 6.17
C GLU A 110 -2.85 15.55 7.29
N THR A 111 -3.33 16.77 7.20
CA THR A 111 -4.31 17.30 8.15
C THR A 111 -5.70 17.19 7.56
N TYR A 112 -6.64 16.68 8.34
CA TYR A 112 -8.03 16.57 7.93
C TYR A 112 -8.93 17.07 9.06
N MET A 113 -10.14 17.50 8.70
CA MET A 113 -11.13 17.98 9.65
C MET A 113 -12.09 16.85 10.01
N LYS A 114 -12.29 16.65 11.31
CA LYS A 114 -13.27 15.69 11.83
C LYS A 114 -13.95 16.30 13.03
N ASP A 115 -15.28 16.38 12.99
CA ASP A 115 -16.10 16.93 14.07
C ASP A 115 -15.65 18.35 14.47
N GLY A 116 -15.25 19.17 13.48
CA GLY A 116 -14.79 20.54 13.72
C GLY A 116 -13.37 20.65 14.23
N GLU A 117 -12.66 19.55 14.44
CA GLU A 117 -11.29 19.54 14.92
C GLU A 117 -10.31 19.13 13.83
N ALA A 118 -9.14 19.78 13.80
CA ALA A 118 -8.05 19.37 12.91
C ALA A 118 -7.37 18.11 13.46
N LYS A 119 -7.32 17.06 12.65
CA LYS A 119 -6.64 15.81 12.95
C LYS A 119 -5.49 15.61 11.98
N LYS A 120 -4.44 14.95 12.45
CA LYS A 120 -3.29 14.61 11.62
C LYS A 120 -3.21 13.12 11.41
N THR A 121 -2.84 12.73 10.20
CA THR A 121 -2.59 11.33 9.86
C THR A 121 -1.39 11.24 8.94
N LEU A 122 -0.75 10.07 8.90
CA LEU A 122 0.30 9.79 7.93
C LEU A 122 -0.31 9.06 6.75
N ARG A 123 0.06 9.50 5.55
CA ARG A 123 -0.47 8.94 4.31
C ARG A 123 0.66 8.55 3.39
N VAL A 124 0.50 7.43 2.68
CA VAL A 124 1.44 7.00 1.65
C VAL A 124 1.32 7.94 0.46
N ARG A 125 2.36 8.74 0.22
CA ARG A 125 2.39 9.71 -0.87
C ARG A 125 3.07 9.15 -2.10
N ARG A 126 4.00 8.21 -1.93
CA ARG A 126 4.79 7.73 -3.04
C ARG A 126 5.28 6.31 -2.78
N TYR A 127 5.34 5.52 -3.84
CA TYR A 127 6.02 4.24 -3.87
C TYR A 127 7.37 4.43 -4.54
N ILE A 128 8.42 3.90 -3.92
CA ILE A 128 9.80 4.12 -4.34
C ILE A 128 10.51 2.77 -4.39
N LYS A 129 11.30 2.55 -5.43
CA LYS A 129 12.15 1.37 -5.49
C LYS A 129 13.16 1.40 -4.35
N SER A 130 13.23 0.31 -3.58
CA SER A 130 14.19 0.22 -2.49
C SER A 130 15.61 0.29 -3.05
N PRO A 131 16.50 1.11 -2.44
CA PRO A 131 17.91 1.15 -2.86
C PRO A 131 18.68 -0.11 -2.47
N VAL A 132 18.11 -0.93 -1.56
CA VAL A 132 18.73 -2.20 -1.17
C VAL A 132 18.42 -3.21 -2.27
N ALA A 133 19.45 -3.65 -3.00
CA ALA A 133 19.28 -4.64 -4.03
C ALA A 133 18.79 -5.96 -3.41
N PRO A 134 17.69 -6.54 -3.93
CA PRO A 134 17.29 -7.87 -3.47
C PRO A 134 18.36 -8.88 -3.90
N PHE A 135 18.70 -9.72 -3.00
CA PHE A 135 19.63 -10.81 -3.26
C PHE A 135 18.90 -12.05 -3.72
#